data_3217303f7c0777c6eeb56efb0f32a3b0
#
_entry.id   3217303f7c0777c6eeb56efb0f32a3b0
#
_cell.length_a   1.000
_cell.length_b   1.000
_cell.length_c   1.000
_cell.angle_alpha   90.00
_cell.angle_beta   90.00
_cell.angle_gamma   90.00
#
_symmetry.space_group_name_H-M   'P 1'
#
loop_
_entity.id
_entity.type
_entity.pdbx_description
1 polymer ?
#
loop_
_entity_poly.entity_id
_entity_poly.type
_entity_poly.pdbx_seq_one_letter_code
_entity_poly.pdbx_strand_id
1 'polypeptide(L)' 'MDKVIEITNRAVADYGFRQAVLYGAEDIARRWGLTEPEQAMLEGTVLELLAALPVPVPPADIPAEQARLEAQIRAAA' A
#
# COMPACT_ATOMS: atom_id res chain seq x y z
N MET A 1 10.33 3.29 -6.36
CA MET A 1 9.23 3.10 -5.40
C MET A 1 7.92 3.80 -5.77
N ASP A 2 7.90 4.54 -6.86
CA ASP A 2 6.68 5.31 -7.20
C ASP A 2 5.45 4.43 -7.40
N LYS A 3 5.61 3.27 -8.05
CA LYS A 3 4.48 2.33 -8.23
C LYS A 3 3.98 1.78 -6.91
N VAL A 4 4.88 1.43 -5.99
CA VAL A 4 4.51 0.93 -4.68
C VAL A 4 3.73 1.98 -3.90
N ILE A 5 4.18 3.23 -3.95
CA ILE A 5 3.50 4.34 -3.29
C ILE A 5 2.12 4.59 -3.90
N GLU A 6 2.01 4.52 -5.23
CA GLU A 6 0.72 4.67 -5.90
C GLU A 6 -0.26 3.58 -5.49
N ILE A 7 0.20 2.33 -5.44
CA ILE A 7 -0.62 1.20 -4.97
C ILE A 7 -1.08 1.47 -3.52
N THR A 8 -0.16 1.88 -2.66
CA THR A 8 -0.47 2.14 -1.26
C THR A 8 -1.46 3.27 -1.09
N ASN A 9 -1.26 4.38 -1.78
CA ASN A 9 -2.18 5.52 -1.70
C ASN A 9 -3.59 5.15 -2.15
N ARG A 10 -3.70 4.36 -3.20
CA ARG A 10 -4.99 3.88 -3.67
C ARG A 10 -5.64 2.94 -2.65
N ALA A 11 -4.86 2.06 -2.04
CA ALA A 11 -5.37 1.13 -1.05
C ALA A 11 -5.88 1.84 0.21
N VAL A 12 -5.25 2.95 0.61
CA VAL A 12 -5.72 3.75 1.74
C VAL A 12 -7.10 4.36 1.45
N ALA A 13 -7.29 4.86 0.23
CA ALA A 13 -8.52 5.56 -0.16
C ALA A 13 -9.66 4.61 -0.56
N ASP A 14 -9.34 3.38 -0.94
CA ASP A 14 -10.30 2.42 -1.49
C ASP A 14 -10.17 1.09 -0.75
N TYR A 15 -11.14 0.81 0.12
CA TYR A 15 -11.09 -0.41 0.93
C TYR A 15 -11.12 -1.69 0.09
N GLY A 16 -11.90 -1.70 -1.00
CA GLY A 16 -11.94 -2.84 -1.90
C GLY A 16 -10.57 -3.12 -2.52
N PHE A 17 -9.87 -2.06 -2.93
CA PHE A 17 -8.52 -2.21 -3.47
C PHE A 17 -7.53 -2.63 -2.38
N ARG A 18 -7.69 -2.11 -1.15
CA ARG A 18 -6.86 -2.56 -0.01
C ARG A 18 -7.00 -4.06 0.20
N GLN A 19 -8.21 -4.60 0.14
CA GLN A 19 -8.44 -6.04 0.27
C GLN A 19 -7.74 -6.81 -0.86
N ALA A 20 -7.81 -6.31 -2.09
CA ALA A 20 -7.13 -6.94 -3.22
C ALA A 20 -5.62 -7.00 -3.00
N VAL A 21 -5.03 -5.95 -2.43
CA VAL A 21 -3.59 -5.92 -2.12
C VAL A 21 -3.27 -6.88 -0.96
N LEU A 22 -4.06 -6.84 0.11
CA LEU A 22 -3.80 -7.67 1.30
C LEU A 22 -3.85 -9.17 0.99
N TYR A 23 -4.79 -9.58 0.14
CA TYR A 23 -4.99 -11.01 -0.15
C TYR A 23 -4.43 -11.45 -1.49
N GLY A 24 -3.92 -10.54 -2.31
CA GLY A 24 -3.40 -10.85 -3.63
C GLY A 24 -2.19 -10.01 -4.01
N ALA A 25 -1.29 -9.74 -3.07
CA ALA A 25 -0.14 -8.87 -3.32
C ALA A 25 0.74 -9.37 -4.47
N GLU A 26 0.94 -10.68 -4.58
CA GLU A 26 1.74 -11.25 -5.68
C GLU A 26 1.10 -10.95 -7.03
N ASP A 27 -0.21 -11.08 -7.15
CA ASP A 27 -0.92 -10.79 -8.38
C ASP A 27 -0.88 -9.30 -8.71
N ILE A 28 -1.06 -8.45 -7.72
CA ILE A 28 -0.93 -6.99 -7.88
C ILE A 28 0.48 -6.64 -8.37
N ALA A 29 1.51 -7.19 -7.74
CA ALA A 29 2.89 -6.95 -8.14
C ALA A 29 3.13 -7.31 -9.60
N ARG A 30 2.59 -8.45 -10.03
CA ARG A 30 2.74 -8.91 -11.41
C ARG A 30 2.00 -7.98 -12.38
N ARG A 31 0.77 -7.60 -12.05
CA ARG A 31 -0.04 -6.72 -12.91
C ARG A 31 0.56 -5.33 -13.04
N TRP A 32 1.18 -4.83 -11.99
CA TRP A 32 1.80 -3.51 -11.99
C TRP A 32 3.23 -3.52 -12.51
N GLY A 33 3.79 -4.70 -12.82
CA GLY A 33 5.15 -4.83 -13.33
C GLY A 33 6.20 -4.42 -12.31
N LEU A 34 6.02 -4.78 -11.05
CA LEU A 34 6.97 -4.43 -9.99
C LEU A 34 8.26 -5.21 -10.14
N THR A 35 9.39 -4.55 -9.81
CA THR A 35 10.68 -5.20 -9.68
C THR A 35 10.70 -6.08 -8.42
N GLU A 36 11.73 -6.93 -8.29
CA GLU A 36 11.86 -7.76 -7.09
C GLU A 36 11.94 -6.95 -5.79
N PRO A 37 12.73 -5.86 -5.71
CA PRO A 37 12.73 -5.01 -4.52
C PRO A 37 11.38 -4.37 -4.23
N GLU A 38 10.67 -3.93 -5.27
CA GLU A 38 9.34 -3.35 -5.13
C GLU A 38 8.33 -4.38 -4.65
N GLN A 39 8.38 -5.59 -5.18
CA GLN A 39 7.51 -6.67 -4.74
C GLN A 39 7.78 -7.03 -3.28
N ALA A 40 9.04 -7.11 -2.89
CA ALA A 40 9.41 -7.39 -1.49
C ALA A 40 8.88 -6.30 -0.55
N MET A 41 8.96 -5.04 -0.96
CA MET A 41 8.41 -3.93 -0.18
C MET A 41 6.90 -4.06 -0.05
N LEU A 42 6.21 -4.38 -1.13
CA LEU A 42 4.76 -4.55 -1.12
C LEU A 42 4.33 -5.68 -0.19
N GLU A 43 4.96 -6.84 -0.30
CA GLU A 43 4.60 -8.03 0.46
C GLU A 43 5.05 -7.99 1.93
N GLY A 44 5.96 -7.09 2.27
CA GLY A 44 6.46 -6.90 3.64
C GLY A 44 5.88 -5.67 4.29
N THR A 45 6.59 -4.56 4.16
CA THR A 45 6.27 -3.30 4.84
C THR A 45 4.86 -2.79 4.50
N VAL A 46 4.50 -2.79 3.23
CA VAL A 46 3.19 -2.24 2.81
C VAL A 46 2.05 -3.04 3.40
N LEU A 47 2.11 -4.37 3.36
CA LEU A 47 1.03 -5.19 3.91
C LEU A 47 0.86 -4.96 5.41
N GLU A 48 1.96 -4.83 6.14
CA GLU A 48 1.90 -4.53 7.58
C GLU A 48 1.22 -3.18 7.84
N LEU A 49 1.61 -2.15 7.09
CA LEU A 49 1.04 -0.82 7.24
C LEU A 49 -0.45 -0.80 6.89
N LEU A 50 -0.83 -1.43 5.79
CA LEU A 50 -2.23 -1.47 5.37
C LEU A 50 -3.10 -2.28 6.34
N ALA A 51 -2.58 -3.37 6.87
CA ALA A 51 -3.32 -4.20 7.81
C ALA A 51 -3.62 -3.49 9.13
N ALA A 52 -2.80 -2.51 9.50
CA ALA A 52 -2.97 -1.75 10.74
C ALA A 52 -3.94 -0.56 10.61
N LEU A 53 -4.39 -0.25 9.39
CA LEU A 53 -5.30 0.87 9.18
C LEU A 53 -6.72 0.55 9.66
N PRO A 54 -7.50 1.58 10.05
CA PRO A 54 -8.93 1.40 10.35
C PRO A 54 -9.70 0.81 9.17
N VAL A 55 -10.85 0.20 9.45
CA VAL A 55 -11.70 -0.47 8.46
C VAL A 55 -13.08 0.18 8.47
N PRO A 56 -13.39 1.09 7.52
CA PRO A 56 -12.49 1.75 6.57
C PRO A 56 -11.77 2.93 7.20
N VAL A 57 -10.83 3.52 6.44
CA VAL A 57 -10.22 4.79 6.86
C VAL A 57 -11.26 5.89 6.71
N PRO A 58 -11.52 6.69 7.74
CA PRO A 58 -12.46 7.81 7.61
C PRO A 58 -12.00 8.74 6.48
N PRO A 59 -12.93 9.23 5.63
CA PRO A 59 -12.55 10.08 4.49
C PRO A 59 -11.69 11.28 4.87
N ALA A 60 -11.95 11.91 6.01
CA ALA A 60 -11.18 13.07 6.46
C ALA A 60 -9.73 12.72 6.78
N ASP A 61 -9.45 11.46 7.11
CA ASP A 61 -8.11 10.99 7.50
C ASP A 61 -7.30 10.43 6.33
N ILE A 62 -7.92 10.22 5.17
CA ILE A 62 -7.25 9.60 4.02
C ILE A 62 -5.98 10.34 3.62
N PRO A 63 -5.97 11.67 3.41
CA PRO A 63 -4.74 12.35 3.00
C PRO A 63 -3.62 12.22 4.02
N ALA A 64 -3.93 12.30 5.31
CA ALA A 64 -2.92 12.20 6.37
C ALA A 64 -2.34 10.79 6.42
N GLU A 65 -3.18 9.77 6.29
CA GLU A 65 -2.73 8.38 6.28
C GLU A 65 -1.89 8.08 5.04
N GLN A 66 -2.28 8.59 3.89
CA GLN A 66 -1.49 8.45 2.66
C GLN A 66 -0.09 9.04 2.84
N ALA A 67 0.00 10.25 3.38
CA ALA A 67 1.28 10.91 3.61
C ALA A 67 2.13 10.14 4.62
N ARG A 68 1.51 9.64 5.69
CA ARG A 68 2.22 8.88 6.71
C ARG A 68 2.80 7.58 6.16
N LEU A 69 2.01 6.84 5.40
CA LEU A 69 2.47 5.58 4.82
C LEU A 69 3.54 5.80 3.76
N GLU A 70 3.38 6.82 2.93
CA GLU A 70 4.41 7.15 1.94
C GLU A 70 5.75 7.45 2.61
N ALA A 71 5.74 8.25 3.69
CA ALA A 71 6.96 8.57 4.41
C ALA A 71 7.64 7.32 4.97
N GLN A 72 6.86 6.40 5.52
CA GLN A 72 7.41 5.15 6.06
C GLN A 72 7.97 4.24 4.97
N ILE A 73 7.30 4.15 3.82
CA ILE A 73 7.79 3.37 2.69
C ILE A 73 9.12 3.94 2.19
N ARG A 74 9.21 5.25 2.01
CA ARG A 74 10.44 5.89 1.56
C ARG A 74 11.58 5.72 2.56
N ALA A 75 11.29 5.73 3.85
CA ALA A 75 12.29 5.52 4.88
C ALA A 75 12.79 4.06 4.91
N ALA A 76 11.95 3.11 4.53
CA ALA A 76 12.30 1.69 4.50
C ALA A 76 12.98 1.25 3.20
N ALA A 77 12.88 2.08 2.17
CA ALA A 77 13.43 1.74 0.85
C ALA A 77 14.97 1.92 0.77
#